data_c5e58e75c0a459892e22fa67abb9727c
#
_entry.id   c5e58e75c0a459892e22fa67abb9727c
#
_cell.length_a   1.000
_cell.length_b   1.000
_cell.length_c   1.000
_cell.angle_alpha   90.00
_cell.angle_beta   90.00
_cell.angle_gamma   90.00
#
_symmetry.space_group_name_H-M   'P 1'
#
loop_
_entity.id
_entity.type
_entity.pdbx_description
1 polymer ?
#
loop_
_entity_poly.entity_id
_entity_poly.type
_entity_poly.pdbx_seq_one_letter_code
_entity_poly.pdbx_strand_id
1 'polypeptide(L)'
;MVLSMAYRGSSLQLSLKPRAFDFYVNVMNMGAVGDGKTDDSQAFLKAWAAVCGAQKSEPLLVIPGGKTFLLYPITFRGPCSSSSVNIQIWGNIVAPEYSAWKRKDVQTWLLFDSINWLKINGNGQIDGRGESWWKNAYSPYNRPSALTFNNCNNLRVNGLHHVNSQRNHITVTGSKSVVLSQLTITAPDSSPNTDGIDLGQSSNVIVKDCTIGTGDDCIAVGTESFNFIFNRITCGPGHGISIGSLGARGTFARVKNIQVYDSIFKGTTNGVRIKTWQGGSGFAKNITFDKIHLESVQNPIIIDQYYCPYGNCQNQTSAVRLSDITYHRFRGTSVYPDAVILSCSHTTGCYNVRVRDVKIQNSKRGVVSKASCINAYGDSLNSYPAVDCLKR
;
A
#
# COMPACT_ATOMS: atom_id res chain seq x y z
N MET A 1 14.42 -36.69 57.16
CA MET A 1 13.09 -36.89 56.59
C MET A 1 12.75 -35.62 55.78
N VAL A 2 13.06 -35.62 54.47
CA VAL A 2 12.89 -34.45 53.58
C VAL A 2 11.72 -34.78 52.68
N LEU A 3 10.62 -34.03 52.84
CA LEU A 3 9.46 -34.12 51.95
C LEU A 3 9.75 -33.33 50.64
N SER A 4 9.80 -34.02 49.52
CA SER A 4 9.79 -33.44 48.20
C SER A 4 8.34 -33.23 47.76
N MET A 5 7.91 -31.96 47.62
CA MET A 5 6.66 -31.63 46.95
C MET A 5 6.89 -31.56 45.44
N ALA A 6 6.28 -32.50 44.71
CA ALA A 6 6.21 -32.46 43.27
C ALA A 6 5.10 -31.51 42.83
N TYR A 7 5.45 -30.40 42.18
CA TYR A 7 4.52 -29.49 41.51
C TYR A 7 4.11 -30.10 40.17
N ARG A 8 2.86 -30.60 40.05
CA ARG A 8 2.28 -30.97 38.79
C ARG A 8 1.76 -29.69 38.09
N GLY A 9 2.49 -29.21 37.11
CA GLY A 9 2.03 -28.15 36.22
C GLY A 9 0.94 -28.69 35.29
N SER A 10 -0.32 -28.35 35.50
CA SER A 10 -1.38 -28.52 34.53
C SER A 10 -1.28 -27.41 33.49
N SER A 11 -0.78 -27.73 32.30
CA SER A 11 -0.90 -26.87 31.14
C SER A 11 -2.35 -26.82 30.72
N LEU A 12 -3.03 -25.69 30.99
CA LEU A 12 -4.31 -25.36 30.37
C LEU A 12 -4.06 -25.15 28.86
N GLN A 13 -4.23 -26.20 28.06
CA GLN A 13 -4.43 -26.06 26.63
C GLN A 13 -5.80 -25.41 26.41
N LEU A 14 -5.80 -24.08 26.21
CA LEU A 14 -6.95 -23.38 25.65
C LEU A 14 -7.13 -23.86 24.21
N SER A 15 -7.92 -24.89 24.02
CA SER A 15 -8.41 -25.30 22.72
C SER A 15 -9.40 -24.22 22.26
N LEU A 16 -8.91 -23.25 21.48
CA LEU A 16 -9.76 -22.36 20.74
C LEU A 16 -10.53 -23.20 19.70
N LYS A 17 -11.76 -23.57 20.03
CA LYS A 17 -12.68 -24.17 19.06
C LYS A 17 -12.78 -23.19 17.87
N PRO A 18 -12.64 -23.65 16.61
CA PRO A 18 -12.88 -22.80 15.46
C PRO A 18 -14.27 -22.19 15.60
N ARG A 19 -14.35 -20.86 15.44
CA ARG A 19 -15.64 -20.15 15.48
C ARG A 19 -16.50 -20.68 14.33
N ALA A 20 -17.57 -21.39 14.65
CA ALA A 20 -18.54 -21.86 13.66
C ALA A 20 -19.30 -20.62 13.11
N PHE A 21 -19.28 -20.44 11.80
CA PHE A 21 -20.12 -19.46 11.15
C PHE A 21 -21.53 -20.02 10.99
N ASP A 22 -22.54 -19.30 11.45
CA ASP A 22 -23.94 -19.73 11.38
C ASP A 22 -24.47 -19.80 9.94
N PHE A 23 -23.82 -19.15 9.01
CA PHE A 23 -24.18 -19.15 7.58
C PHE A 23 -22.92 -18.98 6.73
N TYR A 24 -22.71 -19.88 5.80
CA TYR A 24 -21.63 -19.77 4.83
C TYR A 24 -22.06 -20.18 3.44
N VAL A 25 -21.44 -19.59 2.44
CA VAL A 25 -21.62 -19.90 1.03
C VAL A 25 -20.26 -20.22 0.42
N ASN A 26 -20.11 -21.40 -0.16
CA ASN A 26 -18.95 -21.77 -0.97
C ASN A 26 -19.24 -21.45 -2.44
N VAL A 27 -18.33 -20.78 -3.12
CA VAL A 27 -18.50 -20.42 -4.55
C VAL A 27 -18.77 -21.65 -5.44
N MET A 28 -18.23 -22.83 -5.08
CA MET A 28 -18.49 -24.09 -5.79
C MET A 28 -19.98 -24.45 -5.78
N ASN A 29 -20.68 -24.20 -4.68
CA ASN A 29 -22.12 -24.47 -4.56
C ASN A 29 -22.98 -23.51 -5.39
N MET A 30 -22.38 -22.43 -5.91
CA MET A 30 -23.02 -21.45 -6.80
C MET A 30 -22.67 -21.66 -8.27
N GLY A 31 -21.98 -22.75 -8.57
CA GLY A 31 -21.62 -23.16 -9.93
C GLY A 31 -20.24 -22.77 -10.39
N ALA A 32 -19.34 -22.33 -9.49
CA ALA A 32 -17.94 -22.13 -9.85
C ALA A 32 -17.27 -23.47 -10.18
N VAL A 33 -16.39 -23.48 -11.18
CA VAL A 33 -15.65 -24.66 -11.63
C VAL A 33 -14.26 -24.73 -11.00
N GLY A 34 -13.57 -23.59 -10.95
CA GLY A 34 -12.26 -23.47 -10.33
C GLY A 34 -11.15 -24.21 -11.05
N ASP A 35 -11.19 -24.25 -12.38
CA ASP A 35 -10.21 -24.90 -13.27
C ASP A 35 -9.19 -23.90 -13.86
N GLY A 36 -9.32 -22.61 -13.56
CA GLY A 36 -8.49 -21.51 -14.07
C GLY A 36 -8.75 -21.13 -15.53
N LYS A 37 -9.78 -21.66 -16.16
CA LYS A 37 -10.15 -21.46 -17.58
C LYS A 37 -11.60 -21.04 -17.75
N THR A 38 -12.52 -21.66 -17.02
CA THR A 38 -13.94 -21.33 -17.03
C THR A 38 -14.16 -20.00 -16.33
N ASP A 39 -15.00 -19.13 -16.91
CA ASP A 39 -15.40 -17.86 -16.29
C ASP A 39 -16.33 -18.13 -15.09
N ASP A 40 -15.77 -17.98 -13.90
CA ASP A 40 -16.48 -18.20 -12.63
C ASP A 40 -17.16 -16.92 -12.10
N SER A 41 -17.09 -15.78 -12.83
CA SER A 41 -17.57 -14.49 -12.36
C SER A 41 -19.02 -14.49 -11.90
N GLN A 42 -19.91 -15.17 -12.63
CA GLN A 42 -21.32 -15.24 -12.28
C GLN A 42 -21.57 -16.07 -11.01
N ALA A 43 -20.81 -17.13 -10.79
CA ALA A 43 -20.88 -17.94 -9.56
C ALA A 43 -20.45 -17.11 -8.34
N PHE A 44 -19.39 -16.31 -8.48
CA PHE A 44 -18.94 -15.39 -7.42
C PHE A 44 -19.98 -14.31 -7.11
N LEU A 45 -20.62 -13.72 -8.13
CA LEU A 45 -21.68 -12.73 -7.93
C LEU A 45 -22.93 -13.31 -7.27
N LYS A 46 -23.33 -14.56 -7.63
CA LYS A 46 -24.42 -15.27 -6.97
C LYS A 46 -24.07 -15.55 -5.50
N ALA A 47 -22.85 -16.04 -5.25
CA ALA A 47 -22.35 -16.30 -3.89
C ALA A 47 -22.33 -15.01 -3.05
N TRP A 48 -21.86 -13.91 -3.63
CA TRP A 48 -21.86 -12.60 -3.00
C TRP A 48 -23.29 -12.12 -2.65
N ALA A 49 -24.20 -12.20 -3.60
CA ALA A 49 -25.60 -11.81 -3.38
C ALA A 49 -26.23 -12.58 -2.21
N ALA A 50 -25.97 -13.90 -2.09
CA ALA A 50 -26.45 -14.72 -1.02
C ALA A 50 -25.86 -14.32 0.34
N VAL A 51 -24.53 -14.05 0.40
CA VAL A 51 -23.84 -13.66 1.63
C VAL A 51 -24.21 -12.24 2.05
N CYS A 52 -24.19 -11.28 1.11
CA CYS A 52 -24.51 -9.88 1.39
C CYS A 52 -25.99 -9.65 1.73
N GLY A 53 -26.90 -10.45 1.16
CA GLY A 53 -28.33 -10.44 1.45
C GLY A 53 -28.75 -11.19 2.72
N ALA A 54 -27.83 -11.97 3.32
CA ALA A 54 -28.16 -12.78 4.49
C ALA A 54 -28.41 -11.92 5.74
N GLN A 55 -29.53 -12.16 6.43
CA GLN A 55 -29.83 -11.54 7.72
C GLN A 55 -29.21 -12.36 8.88
N LYS A 56 -27.87 -12.43 8.87
CA LYS A 56 -27.05 -13.15 9.85
C LYS A 56 -25.98 -12.22 10.41
N SER A 57 -25.44 -12.52 11.57
CA SER A 57 -24.48 -11.62 12.22
C SER A 57 -23.14 -11.52 11.50
N GLU A 58 -22.63 -12.63 10.97
CA GLU A 58 -21.32 -12.72 10.31
C GLU A 58 -21.34 -13.77 9.17
N PRO A 59 -22.09 -13.55 8.08
CA PRO A 59 -22.11 -14.48 6.96
C PRO A 59 -20.72 -14.59 6.33
N LEU A 60 -20.41 -15.79 5.82
CA LEU A 60 -19.10 -16.14 5.29
C LEU A 60 -19.19 -16.56 3.83
N LEU A 61 -18.40 -15.92 2.95
CA LEU A 61 -18.10 -16.37 1.60
C LEU A 61 -16.79 -17.17 1.60
N VAL A 62 -16.80 -18.39 1.08
CA VAL A 62 -15.64 -19.28 1.01
C VAL A 62 -15.20 -19.47 -0.42
N ILE A 63 -13.94 -19.13 -0.70
CA ILE A 63 -13.22 -19.47 -1.94
C ILE A 63 -12.23 -20.59 -1.56
N PRO A 64 -12.53 -21.87 -1.90
CA PRO A 64 -11.81 -23.02 -1.37
C PRO A 64 -10.40 -23.15 -1.95
N GLY A 65 -9.48 -23.71 -1.17
CA GLY A 65 -8.11 -24.02 -1.57
C GLY A 65 -8.03 -25.13 -2.63
N GLY A 66 -6.89 -25.22 -3.30
CA GLY A 66 -6.63 -26.22 -4.35
C GLY A 66 -7.38 -25.98 -5.66
N LYS A 67 -7.98 -24.80 -5.82
CA LYS A 67 -8.73 -24.37 -7.01
C LYS A 67 -8.19 -23.05 -7.53
N THR A 68 -8.38 -22.80 -8.83
CA THR A 68 -8.04 -21.56 -9.51
C THR A 68 -9.25 -21.02 -10.24
N PHE A 69 -9.74 -19.85 -9.85
CA PHE A 69 -10.96 -19.24 -10.37
C PHE A 69 -10.62 -18.11 -11.35
N LEU A 70 -11.02 -18.24 -12.61
CA LEU A 70 -10.90 -17.16 -13.58
C LEU A 70 -12.07 -16.20 -13.42
N LEU A 71 -11.77 -14.95 -13.11
CA LEU A 71 -12.78 -13.90 -12.96
C LEU A 71 -12.55 -12.76 -13.95
N TYR A 72 -13.57 -12.41 -14.70
CA TYR A 72 -13.64 -11.17 -15.43
C TYR A 72 -13.92 -10.01 -14.47
N PRO A 73 -13.86 -8.72 -14.90
CA PRO A 73 -14.19 -7.61 -14.03
C PRO A 73 -15.54 -7.76 -13.35
N ILE A 74 -15.54 -7.74 -12.03
CA ILE A 74 -16.76 -7.85 -11.20
C ILE A 74 -16.78 -6.81 -10.08
N THR A 75 -17.99 -6.46 -9.66
CA THR A 75 -18.22 -5.57 -8.53
C THR A 75 -19.03 -6.30 -7.45
N PHE A 76 -18.44 -6.40 -6.28
CA PHE A 76 -19.11 -6.77 -5.05
C PHE A 76 -19.70 -5.51 -4.42
N ARG A 77 -21.00 -5.36 -4.49
CA ARG A 77 -21.68 -4.12 -4.06
C ARG A 77 -22.41 -4.31 -2.75
N GLY A 78 -22.27 -3.31 -1.86
CA GLY A 78 -23.11 -3.11 -0.69
C GLY A 78 -24.27 -2.12 -0.94
N PRO A 79 -25.01 -1.71 0.08
CA PRO A 79 -24.82 -2.17 1.45
C PRO A 79 -25.32 -3.61 1.64
N CYS A 80 -24.71 -4.35 2.59
CA CYS A 80 -25.16 -5.69 2.94
C CYS A 80 -26.20 -5.65 4.08
N SER A 81 -27.06 -6.66 4.11
CA SER A 81 -28.11 -6.79 5.15
C SER A 81 -27.54 -7.11 6.53
N SER A 82 -26.38 -7.77 6.58
CA SER A 82 -25.68 -8.06 7.82
C SER A 82 -24.79 -6.92 8.27
N SER A 83 -24.53 -6.82 9.59
CA SER A 83 -23.64 -5.81 10.16
C SER A 83 -22.15 -6.04 9.83
N SER A 84 -21.76 -7.24 9.41
CA SER A 84 -20.39 -7.62 9.06
C SER A 84 -20.40 -8.77 8.06
N VAL A 85 -19.56 -8.72 7.05
CA VAL A 85 -19.39 -9.80 6.04
C VAL A 85 -17.97 -10.33 6.07
N ASN A 86 -17.81 -11.64 6.00
CA ASN A 86 -16.52 -12.30 5.97
C ASN A 86 -16.30 -12.99 4.63
N ILE A 87 -15.07 -12.93 4.13
CA ILE A 87 -14.61 -13.67 2.95
C ILE A 87 -13.35 -14.42 3.33
N GLN A 88 -13.30 -15.71 3.03
CA GLN A 88 -12.10 -16.54 3.16
C GLN A 88 -11.61 -16.95 1.77
N ILE A 89 -10.41 -16.49 1.43
CA ILE A 89 -9.76 -16.80 0.14
C ILE A 89 -8.60 -17.76 0.42
N TRP A 90 -8.80 -19.04 0.11
CA TRP A 90 -7.77 -20.09 0.21
C TRP A 90 -7.29 -20.56 -1.16
N GLY A 91 -8.11 -20.38 -2.20
CA GLY A 91 -7.80 -20.70 -3.59
C GLY A 91 -7.16 -19.54 -4.33
N ASN A 92 -6.83 -19.75 -5.59
CA ASN A 92 -6.28 -18.75 -6.47
C ASN A 92 -7.39 -18.05 -7.27
N ILE A 93 -7.33 -16.75 -7.37
CA ILE A 93 -8.18 -15.93 -8.25
C ILE A 93 -7.27 -15.34 -9.32
N VAL A 94 -7.61 -15.54 -10.59
CA VAL A 94 -6.81 -15.07 -11.72
C VAL A 94 -7.63 -14.20 -12.66
N ALA A 95 -6.99 -13.14 -13.20
CA ALA A 95 -7.57 -12.31 -14.24
C ALA A 95 -7.44 -12.99 -15.62
N PRO A 96 -8.28 -12.65 -16.59
CA PRO A 96 -8.05 -13.01 -17.98
C PRO A 96 -6.83 -12.25 -18.55
N GLU A 97 -6.19 -12.81 -19.57
CA GLU A 97 -5.16 -12.13 -20.34
C GLU A 97 -5.72 -10.89 -21.07
N TYR A 98 -4.87 -9.90 -21.37
CA TYR A 98 -5.27 -8.65 -22.03
C TYR A 98 -6.16 -8.86 -23.27
N SER A 99 -5.84 -9.85 -24.11
CA SER A 99 -6.60 -10.18 -25.33
C SER A 99 -8.03 -10.62 -25.05
N ALA A 100 -8.27 -11.28 -23.91
CA ALA A 100 -9.57 -11.83 -23.54
C ALA A 100 -10.49 -10.80 -22.83
N TRP A 101 -9.98 -9.63 -22.47
CA TRP A 101 -10.83 -8.59 -21.89
C TRP A 101 -11.75 -7.96 -22.95
N LYS A 102 -13.05 -8.12 -22.76
CA LYS A 102 -14.08 -7.59 -23.67
C LYS A 102 -14.11 -6.05 -23.70
N ARG A 103 -13.86 -5.42 -22.52
CA ARG A 103 -13.77 -3.97 -22.34
C ARG A 103 -12.42 -3.62 -21.73
N LYS A 104 -11.65 -2.75 -22.39
CA LYS A 104 -10.31 -2.33 -21.95
C LYS A 104 -10.31 -0.94 -21.30
N ASP A 105 -11.47 -0.32 -21.18
CA ASP A 105 -11.71 0.94 -20.48
C ASP A 105 -12.08 0.77 -19.00
N VAL A 106 -12.11 -0.47 -18.51
CA VAL A 106 -12.42 -0.79 -17.11
C VAL A 106 -11.27 -0.38 -16.19
N GLN A 107 -11.56 0.42 -15.17
CA GLN A 107 -10.55 0.96 -14.28
C GLN A 107 -10.18 0.02 -13.12
N THR A 108 -11.01 -0.99 -12.85
CA THR A 108 -10.80 -1.95 -11.77
C THR A 108 -11.17 -3.36 -12.22
N TRP A 109 -10.41 -4.36 -11.75
CA TRP A 109 -10.74 -5.76 -11.99
C TRP A 109 -11.70 -6.30 -10.92
N LEU A 110 -11.30 -6.31 -9.65
CA LEU A 110 -12.14 -6.71 -8.53
C LEU A 110 -12.48 -5.47 -7.71
N LEU A 111 -13.75 -5.07 -7.69
CA LEU A 111 -14.21 -3.90 -6.95
C LEU A 111 -15.13 -4.32 -5.80
N PHE A 112 -14.78 -3.93 -4.59
CA PHE A 112 -15.66 -3.91 -3.42
C PHE A 112 -16.14 -2.48 -3.20
N ASP A 113 -17.44 -2.26 -3.30
CA ASP A 113 -18.01 -0.92 -3.28
C ASP A 113 -19.09 -0.79 -2.20
N SER A 114 -18.92 0.20 -1.32
CA SER A 114 -19.91 0.60 -0.30
C SER A 114 -20.26 -0.53 0.70
N ILE A 115 -19.25 -1.28 1.16
CA ILE A 115 -19.40 -2.39 2.10
C ILE A 115 -18.74 -2.03 3.43
N ASN A 116 -19.55 -1.93 4.49
CA ASN A 116 -19.03 -1.69 5.83
C ASN A 116 -18.73 -3.01 6.55
N TRP A 117 -17.73 -3.02 7.43
CA TRP A 117 -17.31 -4.17 8.24
C TRP A 117 -16.95 -5.41 7.41
N LEU A 118 -16.36 -5.18 6.24
CA LEU A 118 -15.85 -6.27 5.40
C LEU A 118 -14.54 -6.83 5.98
N LYS A 119 -14.49 -8.14 6.16
CA LYS A 119 -13.30 -8.87 6.60
C LYS A 119 -12.90 -9.89 5.54
N ILE A 120 -11.72 -9.74 4.98
CA ILE A 120 -11.14 -10.69 4.01
C ILE A 120 -9.89 -11.30 4.62
N ASN A 121 -9.82 -12.63 4.66
CA ASN A 121 -8.65 -13.33 5.15
C ASN A 121 -8.40 -14.62 4.35
N GLY A 122 -7.25 -15.24 4.60
CA GLY A 122 -6.82 -16.46 3.94
C GLY A 122 -5.35 -16.36 3.53
N ASN A 123 -4.89 -17.36 2.80
CA ASN A 123 -3.54 -17.38 2.19
C ASN A 123 -3.60 -17.63 0.69
N GLY A 124 -4.79 -17.43 0.10
CA GLY A 124 -4.98 -17.54 -1.34
C GLY A 124 -4.28 -16.45 -2.13
N GLN A 125 -4.15 -16.67 -3.43
CA GLN A 125 -3.47 -15.77 -4.34
C GLN A 125 -4.46 -15.02 -5.23
N ILE A 126 -4.18 -13.73 -5.48
CA ILE A 126 -4.85 -12.89 -6.47
C ILE A 126 -3.81 -12.51 -7.53
N ASP A 127 -3.96 -13.07 -8.73
CA ASP A 127 -3.03 -12.87 -9.84
C ASP A 127 -3.68 -12.06 -10.96
N GLY A 128 -3.19 -10.84 -11.14
CA GLY A 128 -3.68 -9.92 -12.17
C GLY A 128 -3.27 -10.26 -13.59
N ARG A 129 -2.35 -11.22 -13.81
CA ARG A 129 -1.77 -11.54 -15.13
C ARG A 129 -1.33 -10.28 -15.90
N GLY A 130 -0.69 -9.34 -15.16
CA GLY A 130 -0.37 -8.00 -15.65
C GLY A 130 0.62 -7.97 -16.79
N GLU A 131 1.45 -9.01 -16.96
CA GLU A 131 2.46 -9.06 -18.01
C GLU A 131 1.88 -8.82 -19.41
N SER A 132 0.70 -9.38 -19.68
CA SER A 132 0.02 -9.16 -20.95
C SER A 132 -0.47 -7.72 -21.13
N TRP A 133 -0.74 -7.02 -20.03
CA TRP A 133 -1.11 -5.61 -20.02
C TRP A 133 0.09 -4.68 -20.20
N TRP A 134 1.19 -4.95 -19.53
CA TRP A 134 2.40 -4.11 -19.59
C TRP A 134 2.97 -4.02 -20.99
N LYS A 135 2.84 -5.09 -21.78
CA LYS A 135 3.28 -5.15 -23.17
C LYS A 135 2.34 -4.45 -24.15
N ASN A 136 1.05 -4.35 -23.85
CA ASN A 136 0.01 -3.95 -24.81
C ASN A 136 -0.68 -2.62 -24.49
N ALA A 137 -0.59 -2.11 -23.28
CA ALA A 137 -1.23 -0.87 -22.87
C ALA A 137 -0.20 0.17 -22.47
N TYR A 138 0.12 1.09 -23.38
CA TYR A 138 1.14 2.13 -23.18
C TYR A 138 0.81 3.12 -22.07
N SER A 139 -0.47 3.43 -21.85
CA SER A 139 -0.91 4.36 -20.81
C SER A 139 -1.30 3.64 -19.53
N PRO A 140 -0.80 4.05 -18.35
CA PRO A 140 -1.24 3.49 -17.08
C PRO A 140 -2.73 3.69 -16.83
N TYR A 141 -3.33 4.74 -17.39
CA TYR A 141 -4.78 5.03 -17.28
C TYR A 141 -5.67 4.02 -18.01
N ASN A 142 -5.10 3.23 -18.91
CA ASN A 142 -5.81 2.20 -19.66
C ASN A 142 -5.64 0.81 -19.06
N ARG A 143 -5.03 0.71 -17.88
CA ARG A 143 -4.82 -0.54 -17.16
C ARG A 143 -5.62 -0.53 -15.85
N PRO A 144 -6.39 -1.60 -15.54
CA PRO A 144 -7.17 -1.65 -14.31
C PRO A 144 -6.29 -1.87 -13.07
N SER A 145 -6.72 -1.34 -11.93
CA SER A 145 -6.22 -1.79 -10.63
C SER A 145 -6.78 -3.17 -10.31
N ALA A 146 -5.99 -4.05 -9.67
CA ALA A 146 -6.42 -5.44 -9.46
C ALA A 146 -7.52 -5.55 -8.41
N LEU A 147 -7.30 -5.02 -7.21
CA LEU A 147 -8.25 -5.07 -6.11
C LEU A 147 -8.53 -3.66 -5.59
N THR A 148 -9.77 -3.23 -5.66
CA THR A 148 -10.18 -1.90 -5.21
C THR A 148 -11.26 -1.98 -4.14
N PHE A 149 -11.07 -1.22 -3.07
CA PHE A 149 -12.04 -0.97 -2.00
C PHE A 149 -12.47 0.49 -2.07
N ASN A 150 -13.73 0.72 -2.39
CA ASN A 150 -14.32 2.05 -2.48
C ASN A 150 -15.42 2.21 -1.42
N ASN A 151 -15.33 3.25 -0.57
CA ASN A 151 -16.29 3.51 0.51
C ASN A 151 -16.52 2.30 1.45
N CYS A 152 -15.45 1.55 1.77
CA CYS A 152 -15.51 0.37 2.64
C CYS A 152 -15.02 0.73 4.06
N ASN A 153 -15.93 1.12 4.94
CA ASN A 153 -15.58 1.45 6.32
C ASN A 153 -15.39 0.21 7.19
N ASN A 154 -14.46 0.28 8.15
CA ASN A 154 -14.10 -0.81 9.05
C ASN A 154 -13.60 -2.06 8.30
N LEU A 155 -12.87 -1.83 7.20
CA LEU A 155 -12.30 -2.88 6.36
C LEU A 155 -11.13 -3.58 7.07
N ARG A 156 -11.05 -4.91 6.94
CA ARG A 156 -9.91 -5.73 7.37
C ARG A 156 -9.51 -6.67 6.25
N VAL A 157 -8.25 -6.61 5.81
CA VAL A 157 -7.69 -7.57 4.84
C VAL A 157 -6.42 -8.17 5.43
N ASN A 158 -6.33 -9.49 5.44
CA ASN A 158 -5.22 -10.20 6.07
C ASN A 158 -4.78 -11.44 5.29
N GLY A 159 -3.46 -11.63 5.18
CA GLY A 159 -2.82 -12.91 4.82
C GLY A 159 -2.77 -13.23 3.32
N LEU A 160 -3.31 -12.39 2.44
CA LEU A 160 -3.39 -12.67 1.00
C LEU A 160 -2.06 -12.45 0.27
N HIS A 161 -1.89 -13.19 -0.83
CA HIS A 161 -0.80 -13.02 -1.78
C HIS A 161 -1.34 -12.32 -3.04
N HIS A 162 -0.75 -11.18 -3.40
CA HIS A 162 -1.08 -10.46 -4.63
C HIS A 162 0.09 -10.53 -5.60
N VAL A 163 -0.16 -10.92 -6.84
CA VAL A 163 0.90 -11.03 -7.84
C VAL A 163 0.49 -10.37 -9.16
N ASN A 164 1.45 -9.77 -9.82
CA ASN A 164 1.37 -9.32 -11.22
C ASN A 164 0.10 -8.53 -11.54
N SER A 165 -0.19 -7.50 -10.77
CA SER A 165 -1.31 -6.61 -11.10
C SER A 165 -1.12 -5.94 -12.45
N GLN A 166 -2.22 -5.66 -13.13
CA GLN A 166 -2.20 -4.90 -14.40
C GLN A 166 -1.70 -3.45 -14.18
N ARG A 167 -2.03 -2.86 -13.02
CA ARG A 167 -1.57 -1.58 -12.50
C ARG A 167 -1.38 -1.71 -10.98
N ASN A 168 -2.04 -0.93 -10.15
CA ASN A 168 -1.96 -1.03 -8.70
C ASN A 168 -2.52 -2.37 -8.19
N HIS A 169 -1.85 -2.99 -7.22
CA HIS A 169 -2.33 -4.25 -6.65
C HIS A 169 -3.55 -4.04 -5.75
N ILE A 170 -3.45 -3.11 -4.79
CA ILE A 170 -4.55 -2.79 -3.88
C ILE A 170 -4.77 -1.28 -3.88
N THR A 171 -6.01 -0.86 -4.09
CA THR A 171 -6.41 0.54 -3.97
C THR A 171 -7.50 0.67 -2.91
N VAL A 172 -7.34 1.60 -1.97
CA VAL A 172 -8.36 1.94 -0.97
C VAL A 172 -8.69 3.42 -1.07
N THR A 173 -9.96 3.72 -1.32
CA THR A 173 -10.44 5.10 -1.43
C THR A 173 -11.76 5.30 -0.70
N GLY A 174 -12.02 6.51 -0.21
CA GLY A 174 -13.27 6.89 0.44
C GLY A 174 -13.59 6.12 1.74
N SER A 175 -12.58 5.51 2.37
CA SER A 175 -12.79 4.53 3.44
C SER A 175 -12.26 5.02 4.78
N LYS A 176 -12.89 4.55 5.87
CA LYS A 176 -12.52 4.91 7.24
C LYS A 176 -12.31 3.66 8.09
N SER A 177 -11.27 3.68 8.93
CA SER A 177 -10.93 2.58 9.85
C SER A 177 -10.55 1.29 9.09
N VAL A 178 -9.46 1.36 8.32
CA VAL A 178 -8.96 0.27 7.49
C VAL A 178 -7.73 -0.38 8.12
N VAL A 179 -7.66 -1.71 8.09
CA VAL A 179 -6.44 -2.45 8.44
C VAL A 179 -6.09 -3.43 7.31
N LEU A 180 -4.92 -3.26 6.73
CA LEU A 180 -4.30 -4.20 5.80
C LEU A 180 -3.08 -4.82 6.51
N SER A 181 -3.02 -6.14 6.56
CA SER A 181 -1.96 -6.81 7.35
C SER A 181 -1.53 -8.14 6.76
N GLN A 182 -0.26 -8.49 6.99
CA GLN A 182 0.33 -9.78 6.60
C GLN A 182 0.16 -10.07 5.10
N LEU A 183 0.21 -9.03 4.26
CA LEU A 183 0.09 -9.17 2.81
C LEU A 183 1.46 -9.40 2.18
N THR A 184 1.50 -10.25 1.19
CA THR A 184 2.66 -10.41 0.30
C THR A 184 2.27 -9.93 -1.09
N ILE A 185 2.92 -8.89 -1.60
CA ILE A 185 2.61 -8.28 -2.88
C ILE A 185 3.86 -8.32 -3.75
N THR A 186 3.78 -8.94 -4.92
CA THR A 186 4.94 -9.12 -5.80
C THR A 186 4.61 -8.86 -7.26
N ALA A 187 5.51 -8.16 -7.93
CA ALA A 187 5.58 -8.04 -9.38
C ALA A 187 7.06 -7.82 -9.78
N PRO A 188 7.45 -8.04 -11.05
CA PRO A 188 8.79 -7.71 -11.50
C PRO A 188 9.15 -6.23 -11.28
N ASP A 189 10.41 -5.93 -10.96
CA ASP A 189 10.92 -4.57 -10.80
C ASP A 189 10.69 -3.70 -12.06
N SER A 190 10.68 -4.31 -13.22
CA SER A 190 10.41 -3.64 -14.51
C SER A 190 8.92 -3.46 -14.84
N SER A 191 8.01 -3.92 -13.99
CA SER A 191 6.57 -3.81 -14.26
C SER A 191 6.08 -2.38 -14.01
N PRO A 192 5.50 -1.70 -15.01
CA PRO A 192 5.22 -0.28 -14.90
C PRO A 192 3.94 -0.01 -14.09
N ASN A 193 4.02 0.93 -13.13
CA ASN A 193 2.90 1.41 -12.30
C ASN A 193 2.17 0.29 -11.54
N THR A 194 2.93 -0.68 -11.08
CA THR A 194 2.42 -1.79 -10.27
C THR A 194 2.56 -1.50 -8.78
N ASP A 195 2.08 -0.32 -8.38
CA ASP A 195 2.08 0.08 -6.97
C ASP A 195 1.49 -1.02 -6.09
N GLY A 196 2.10 -1.27 -4.93
CA GLY A 196 1.62 -2.28 -4.01
C GLY A 196 0.28 -1.88 -3.40
N ILE A 197 0.23 -0.76 -2.69
CA ILE A 197 -0.98 -0.27 -2.02
C ILE A 197 -1.13 1.23 -2.25
N ASP A 198 -2.21 1.62 -2.91
CA ASP A 198 -2.61 3.02 -3.09
C ASP A 198 -3.70 3.40 -2.10
N LEU A 199 -3.49 4.47 -1.38
CA LEU A 199 -4.39 4.97 -0.34
C LEU A 199 -4.74 6.43 -0.62
N GLY A 200 -6.02 6.76 -0.63
CA GLY A 200 -6.47 8.14 -0.80
C GLY A 200 -7.86 8.38 -0.25
N GLN A 201 -8.25 9.62 -0.02
CA GLN A 201 -9.59 10.02 0.45
C GLN A 201 -10.07 9.20 1.65
N SER A 202 -9.16 8.83 2.55
CA SER A 202 -9.41 7.86 3.62
C SER A 202 -8.87 8.34 4.96
N SER A 203 -9.34 7.74 6.04
CA SER A 203 -8.86 8.09 7.38
C SER A 203 -8.74 6.88 8.30
N ASN A 204 -7.79 6.98 9.26
CA ASN A 204 -7.51 5.93 10.23
C ASN A 204 -7.16 4.60 9.54
N VAL A 205 -6.10 4.62 8.71
CA VAL A 205 -5.61 3.45 7.97
C VAL A 205 -4.35 2.91 8.63
N ILE A 206 -4.31 1.60 8.81
CA ILE A 206 -3.14 0.87 9.30
C ILE A 206 -2.73 -0.16 8.25
N VAL A 207 -1.49 -0.08 7.78
CA VAL A 207 -0.84 -1.12 6.98
C VAL A 207 0.31 -1.69 7.80
N LYS A 208 0.32 -2.99 8.04
CA LYS A 208 1.34 -3.59 8.90
C LYS A 208 1.73 -5.00 8.51
N ASP A 209 2.97 -5.37 8.85
CA ASP A 209 3.47 -6.73 8.67
C ASP A 209 3.39 -7.18 7.20
N CYS A 210 3.65 -6.29 6.23
CA CYS A 210 3.52 -6.56 4.80
C CYS A 210 4.90 -6.63 4.13
N THR A 211 5.01 -7.52 3.15
CA THR A 211 6.17 -7.59 2.24
C THR A 211 5.71 -7.19 0.84
N ILE A 212 6.32 -6.14 0.28
CA ILE A 212 5.89 -5.53 -0.98
C ILE A 212 7.12 -5.33 -1.86
N GLY A 213 7.15 -5.99 -3.01
CA GLY A 213 8.20 -5.83 -4.02
C GLY A 213 7.57 -5.78 -5.41
N THR A 214 7.65 -4.61 -6.08
CA THR A 214 6.95 -4.34 -7.35
C THR A 214 7.77 -3.39 -8.21
N GLY A 215 7.26 -2.97 -9.34
CA GLY A 215 7.93 -2.03 -10.25
C GLY A 215 7.58 -0.56 -10.02
N ASP A 216 6.84 -0.23 -8.95
CA ASP A 216 6.53 1.16 -8.57
C ASP A 216 6.47 1.32 -7.04
N ASP A 217 5.74 2.29 -6.50
CA ASP A 217 5.68 2.56 -5.06
C ASP A 217 5.16 1.35 -4.27
N CYS A 218 5.85 0.95 -3.20
CA CYS A 218 5.32 -0.07 -2.30
C CYS A 218 4.01 0.39 -1.65
N ILE A 219 3.97 1.64 -1.21
CA ILE A 219 2.76 2.31 -0.71
C ILE A 219 2.76 3.74 -1.23
N ALA A 220 1.67 4.17 -1.84
CA ALA A 220 1.44 5.54 -2.27
C ALA A 220 0.27 6.17 -1.50
N VAL A 221 0.47 7.40 -0.98
CA VAL A 221 -0.53 8.15 -0.22
C VAL A 221 -1.01 9.34 -1.03
N GLY A 222 -2.22 9.30 -1.52
CA GLY A 222 -2.88 10.37 -2.25
C GLY A 222 -3.50 11.44 -1.34
N THR A 223 -4.22 12.37 -1.95
CA THR A 223 -4.91 13.47 -1.23
C THR A 223 -6.05 12.99 -0.33
N GLU A 224 -6.51 13.88 0.57
CA GLU A 224 -7.59 13.62 1.54
C GLU A 224 -7.27 12.42 2.46
N SER A 225 -6.02 12.32 2.92
CA SER A 225 -5.49 11.21 3.71
C SER A 225 -5.13 11.67 5.13
N PHE A 226 -5.76 11.03 6.14
CA PHE A 226 -5.64 11.45 7.53
C PHE A 226 -5.41 10.26 8.49
N ASN A 227 -4.41 10.37 9.37
CA ASN A 227 -4.11 9.40 10.41
C ASN A 227 -3.75 8.01 9.85
N PHE A 228 -2.70 7.93 9.05
CA PHE A 228 -2.19 6.67 8.53
C PHE A 228 -0.98 6.19 9.33
N ILE A 229 -0.91 4.89 9.54
CA ILE A 229 0.19 4.22 10.23
C ILE A 229 0.67 3.07 9.35
N PHE A 230 1.95 3.10 8.96
CA PHE A 230 2.61 2.00 8.26
C PHE A 230 3.70 1.44 9.18
N ASN A 231 3.59 0.17 9.51
CA ASN A 231 4.47 -0.45 10.49
C ASN A 231 4.96 -1.82 10.03
N ARG A 232 6.24 -2.09 10.19
CA ARG A 232 6.89 -3.35 9.78
C ARG A 232 6.59 -3.70 8.32
N ILE A 233 6.91 -2.74 7.44
CA ILE A 233 6.84 -2.93 6.00
C ILE A 233 8.22 -3.32 5.50
N THR A 234 8.31 -4.44 4.78
CA THR A 234 9.48 -4.76 3.96
C THR A 234 9.17 -4.35 2.53
N CYS A 235 9.85 -3.31 2.04
CA CYS A 235 9.65 -2.73 0.73
C CYS A 235 10.87 -3.00 -0.17
N GLY A 236 10.65 -3.60 -1.31
CA GLY A 236 11.66 -3.82 -2.33
C GLY A 236 11.59 -5.17 -3.07
N PRO A 237 11.92 -5.14 -4.38
CA PRO A 237 12.23 -3.97 -5.21
C PRO A 237 11.06 -3.00 -5.33
N GLY A 238 11.29 -1.79 -5.91
CA GLY A 238 10.26 -0.78 -6.18
C GLY A 238 10.72 0.66 -5.93
N HIS A 239 9.75 1.58 -5.84
CA HIS A 239 10.02 3.00 -5.67
C HIS A 239 9.93 3.52 -4.23
N GLY A 240 9.83 2.63 -3.24
CA GLY A 240 9.77 3.01 -1.83
C GLY A 240 8.36 3.34 -1.33
N ILE A 241 8.25 4.12 -0.25
CA ILE A 241 6.97 4.62 0.27
C ILE A 241 6.86 6.11 -0.05
N SER A 242 5.79 6.48 -0.76
CA SER A 242 5.57 7.84 -1.25
C SER A 242 4.35 8.51 -0.62
N ILE A 243 4.54 9.75 -0.14
CA ILE A 243 3.44 10.67 0.11
C ILE A 243 3.26 11.49 -1.17
N GLY A 244 2.22 11.18 -1.92
CA GLY A 244 1.96 11.81 -3.23
C GLY A 244 1.99 10.81 -4.41
N SER A 245 1.88 11.37 -5.62
CA SER A 245 2.08 12.79 -5.95
C SER A 245 0.86 13.64 -5.58
N LEU A 246 1.09 14.80 -5.00
CA LEU A 246 0.05 15.71 -4.55
C LEU A 246 -0.01 16.97 -5.43
N GLY A 247 -1.19 17.51 -5.63
CA GLY A 247 -1.38 18.79 -6.32
C GLY A 247 -1.27 18.73 -7.84
N ALA A 248 -1.37 17.55 -8.46
CA ALA A 248 -1.33 17.39 -9.92
C ALA A 248 -2.41 18.26 -10.60
N ARG A 249 -2.04 18.93 -11.70
CA ARG A 249 -2.94 19.82 -12.47
C ARG A 249 -3.58 20.95 -11.63
N GLY A 250 -2.85 21.48 -10.65
CA GLY A 250 -3.31 22.56 -9.81
C GLY A 250 -4.32 22.17 -8.71
N THR A 251 -4.52 20.88 -8.48
CA THR A 251 -5.50 20.41 -7.48
C THR A 251 -5.09 20.76 -6.06
N PHE A 252 -6.10 20.88 -5.20
CA PHE A 252 -5.92 21.07 -3.77
C PHE A 252 -5.71 19.73 -3.07
N ALA A 253 -4.69 19.64 -2.22
CA ALA A 253 -4.35 18.41 -1.51
C ALA A 253 -4.34 18.61 0.01
N ARG A 254 -4.85 17.61 0.75
CA ARG A 254 -4.79 17.56 2.20
C ARG A 254 -4.27 16.21 2.68
N VAL A 255 -3.10 16.23 3.32
CA VAL A 255 -2.50 15.05 3.96
C VAL A 255 -2.03 15.43 5.35
N LYS A 256 -2.36 14.63 6.36
CA LYS A 256 -1.99 14.92 7.75
C LYS A 256 -1.87 13.66 8.60
N ASN A 257 -0.91 13.68 9.54
CA ASN A 257 -0.70 12.61 10.52
C ASN A 257 -0.36 11.27 9.85
N ILE A 258 0.74 11.22 9.13
CA ILE A 258 1.25 10.00 8.51
C ILE A 258 2.47 9.53 9.30
N GLN A 259 2.48 8.26 9.69
CA GLN A 259 3.58 7.64 10.41
C GLN A 259 4.05 6.38 9.68
N VAL A 260 5.34 6.30 9.41
CA VAL A 260 6.01 5.10 8.87
C VAL A 260 7.11 4.71 9.85
N TYR A 261 7.06 3.50 10.38
CA TYR A 261 8.06 3.09 11.36
C TYR A 261 8.38 1.59 11.33
N ASP A 262 9.54 1.23 11.90
CA ASP A 262 10.05 -0.14 11.96
C ASP A 262 10.06 -0.83 10.58
N SER A 263 10.48 -0.13 9.52
CA SER A 263 10.35 -0.61 8.14
C SER A 263 11.71 -0.74 7.45
N ILE A 264 11.78 -1.64 6.48
CA ILE A 264 13.01 -2.01 5.76
C ILE A 264 12.81 -1.74 4.27
N PHE A 265 13.78 -1.08 3.65
CA PHE A 265 13.81 -0.84 2.21
C PHE A 265 15.03 -1.57 1.60
N LYS A 266 14.80 -2.39 0.57
CA LYS A 266 15.83 -3.24 -0.05
C LYS A 266 15.92 -3.01 -1.55
N GLY A 267 17.02 -2.43 -2.01
CA GLY A 267 17.27 -2.19 -3.44
C GLY A 267 16.24 -1.30 -4.13
N THR A 268 15.53 -0.46 -3.38
CA THR A 268 14.50 0.42 -3.94
C THR A 268 15.11 1.68 -4.55
N THR A 269 14.40 2.27 -5.51
CA THR A 269 14.77 3.56 -6.11
C THR A 269 14.73 4.69 -5.08
N ASN A 270 13.70 4.70 -4.22
CA ASN A 270 13.64 5.63 -3.10
C ASN A 270 13.37 4.87 -1.79
N GLY A 271 13.77 5.45 -0.68
CA GLY A 271 13.33 5.01 0.63
C GLY A 271 11.97 5.63 0.94
N VAL A 272 11.98 6.76 1.65
CA VAL A 272 10.77 7.53 1.94
C VAL A 272 10.77 8.81 1.12
N ARG A 273 9.65 9.05 0.44
CA ARG A 273 9.53 10.15 -0.52
C ARG A 273 8.29 11.00 -0.26
N ILE A 274 8.44 12.32 -0.37
CA ILE A 274 7.30 13.26 -0.48
C ILE A 274 7.40 13.91 -1.86
N LYS A 275 6.39 13.74 -2.72
CA LYS A 275 6.38 14.26 -4.09
C LYS A 275 5.14 15.12 -4.34
N THR A 276 5.37 16.37 -4.74
CA THR A 276 4.27 17.30 -5.07
C THR A 276 4.51 17.97 -6.42
N TRP A 277 3.45 18.23 -7.14
CA TRP A 277 3.49 18.97 -8.39
C TRP A 277 3.58 20.47 -8.13
N GLN A 278 4.34 21.18 -8.96
CA GLN A 278 4.22 22.63 -9.06
C GLN A 278 2.79 23.01 -9.49
N GLY A 279 2.30 24.16 -9.07
CA GLY A 279 0.93 24.63 -9.34
C GLY A 279 -0.12 24.05 -8.39
N GLY A 280 0.18 23.03 -7.62
CA GLY A 280 -0.69 22.47 -6.61
C GLY A 280 -0.95 23.43 -5.45
N SER A 281 -1.87 23.08 -4.55
CA SER A 281 -2.19 23.85 -3.37
C SER A 281 -2.58 22.94 -2.20
N GLY A 282 -2.84 23.51 -1.02
CA GLY A 282 -3.17 22.74 0.18
C GLY A 282 -1.96 22.43 1.05
N PHE A 283 -1.94 21.27 1.70
CA PHE A 283 -0.87 20.93 2.64
C PHE A 283 -0.60 19.43 2.77
N ALA A 284 0.65 19.08 3.12
CA ALA A 284 1.01 17.80 3.71
C ALA A 284 1.83 18.07 4.98
N LYS A 285 1.35 17.61 6.14
CA LYS A 285 1.94 17.96 7.44
C LYS A 285 1.82 16.89 8.51
N ASN A 286 2.68 17.00 9.52
CA ASN A 286 2.80 16.04 10.62
C ASN A 286 3.07 14.64 10.08
N ILE A 287 4.21 14.51 9.40
CA ILE A 287 4.67 13.28 8.77
C ILE A 287 5.92 12.81 9.51
N THR A 288 5.92 11.59 9.97
CA THR A 288 7.04 11.02 10.72
C THR A 288 7.50 9.71 10.09
N PHE A 289 8.77 9.62 9.81
CA PHE A 289 9.46 8.40 9.43
C PHE A 289 10.44 8.04 10.54
N ASP A 290 10.28 6.88 11.14
CA ASP A 290 11.05 6.48 12.32
C ASP A 290 11.51 5.02 12.29
N LYS A 291 12.73 4.74 12.72
CA LYS A 291 13.34 3.40 12.69
C LYS A 291 13.30 2.77 11.29
N ILE A 292 13.92 3.41 10.35
CA ILE A 292 13.99 2.96 8.96
C ILE A 292 15.35 2.31 8.69
N HIS A 293 15.34 1.10 8.17
CA HIS A 293 16.51 0.38 7.71
C HIS A 293 16.60 0.39 6.18
N LEU A 294 17.80 0.65 5.64
CA LEU A 294 18.04 0.87 4.23
C LEU A 294 19.14 -0.07 3.72
N GLU A 295 18.82 -0.92 2.77
CA GLU A 295 19.75 -1.83 2.13
C GLU A 295 19.90 -1.45 0.64
N SER A 296 20.97 -0.74 0.29
CA SER A 296 21.29 -0.32 -1.09
C SER A 296 20.14 0.44 -1.76
N VAL A 297 19.60 1.45 -1.08
CA VAL A 297 18.53 2.32 -1.61
C VAL A 297 19.16 3.44 -2.44
N GLN A 298 18.59 3.78 -3.61
CA GLN A 298 19.19 4.82 -4.47
C GLN A 298 19.06 6.21 -3.84
N ASN A 299 17.85 6.63 -3.46
CA ASN A 299 17.55 7.92 -2.84
C ASN A 299 16.84 7.70 -1.48
N PRO A 300 17.58 7.52 -0.36
CA PRO A 300 17.00 7.15 0.93
C PRO A 300 15.93 8.08 1.48
N ILE A 301 16.20 9.39 1.46
CA ILE A 301 15.30 10.44 1.95
C ILE A 301 15.16 11.49 0.86
N ILE A 302 13.93 11.69 0.37
CA ILE A 302 13.67 12.66 -0.68
C ILE A 302 12.37 13.45 -0.45
N ILE A 303 12.46 14.77 -0.50
CA ILE A 303 11.35 15.68 -0.77
C ILE A 303 11.56 16.22 -2.18
N ASP A 304 10.57 16.09 -3.03
CA ASP A 304 10.55 16.62 -4.39
C ASP A 304 9.26 17.41 -4.65
N GLN A 305 9.34 18.73 -4.53
CA GLN A 305 8.24 19.64 -4.85
C GLN A 305 8.24 20.14 -6.31
N TYR A 306 9.18 19.65 -7.09
CA TYR A 306 9.27 19.87 -8.53
C TYR A 306 8.96 18.61 -9.33
N TYR A 307 8.18 17.69 -8.73
CA TYR A 307 7.86 16.41 -9.33
C TYR A 307 7.31 16.56 -10.74
N CYS A 308 7.98 15.93 -11.70
CA CYS A 308 7.70 16.05 -13.12
C CYS A 308 8.04 14.76 -13.88
N PRO A 309 7.21 13.72 -13.78
CA PRO A 309 7.53 12.40 -14.31
C PRO A 309 7.65 12.35 -15.83
N TYR A 310 7.13 13.33 -16.54
CA TYR A 310 7.16 13.40 -18.01
C TYR A 310 8.16 14.44 -18.58
N GLY A 311 8.91 15.13 -17.71
CA GLY A 311 10.01 16.01 -18.12
C GLY A 311 9.63 17.39 -18.66
N ASN A 312 8.35 17.71 -18.88
CA ASN A 312 7.89 18.95 -19.53
C ASN A 312 6.94 19.78 -18.66
N CYS A 313 7.25 19.92 -17.37
CA CYS A 313 6.41 20.69 -16.47
C CYS A 313 6.77 22.18 -16.53
N GLN A 314 5.77 23.03 -16.61
CA GLN A 314 5.96 24.47 -16.53
C GLN A 314 6.23 24.89 -15.08
N ASN A 315 7.07 25.90 -14.92
CA ASN A 315 7.27 26.54 -13.63
C ASN A 315 5.97 27.21 -13.18
N GLN A 316 5.58 26.95 -11.93
CA GLN A 316 4.35 27.47 -11.33
C GLN A 316 4.68 28.19 -10.01
N THR A 317 3.88 29.18 -9.66
CA THR A 317 4.08 30.00 -8.46
C THR A 317 3.38 29.47 -7.21
N SER A 318 2.60 28.40 -7.30
CA SER A 318 1.96 27.76 -6.16
C SER A 318 2.52 26.36 -5.93
N ALA A 319 2.44 25.87 -4.70
CA ALA A 319 2.81 24.53 -4.31
C ALA A 319 2.02 24.06 -3.09
N VAL A 320 1.95 22.73 -2.90
CA VAL A 320 1.44 22.13 -1.66
C VAL A 320 2.38 22.52 -0.50
N ARG A 321 1.87 23.07 0.59
CA ARG A 321 2.68 23.45 1.76
C ARG A 321 3.13 22.21 2.52
N LEU A 322 4.43 22.10 2.78
CA LEU A 322 5.02 21.01 3.55
C LEU A 322 5.49 21.53 4.92
N SER A 323 5.05 20.88 6.01
CA SER A 323 5.50 21.25 7.36
C SER A 323 5.49 20.06 8.32
N ASP A 324 6.24 20.21 9.42
CA ASP A 324 6.26 19.26 10.53
C ASP A 324 6.63 17.85 10.07
N ILE A 325 7.78 17.74 9.39
CA ILE A 325 8.28 16.48 8.82
C ILE A 325 9.47 16.02 9.65
N THR A 326 9.42 14.80 10.15
CA THR A 326 10.47 14.23 11.00
C THR A 326 11.04 12.95 10.36
N TYR A 327 12.35 12.93 10.20
CA TYR A 327 13.15 11.74 9.84
C TYR A 327 13.98 11.36 11.08
N HIS A 328 13.70 10.21 11.67
CA HIS A 328 14.32 9.79 12.91
C HIS A 328 14.79 8.34 12.85
N ARG A 329 15.98 8.07 13.38
CA ARG A 329 16.59 6.72 13.47
C ARG A 329 16.65 5.98 12.13
N PHE A 330 17.30 6.58 11.14
CA PHE A 330 17.62 5.91 9.88
C PHE A 330 18.99 5.24 9.96
N ARG A 331 19.09 4.02 9.44
CA ARG A 331 20.34 3.26 9.38
C ARG A 331 20.44 2.54 8.05
N GLY A 332 21.65 2.48 7.49
CA GLY A 332 21.92 1.64 6.33
C GLY A 332 22.68 2.33 5.21
N THR A 333 22.40 1.94 3.97
CA THR A 333 23.21 2.31 2.81
C THR A 333 22.40 2.93 1.67
N SER A 334 23.05 3.93 1.00
CA SER A 334 22.58 4.51 -0.27
C SER A 334 23.43 4.02 -1.44
N VAL A 335 22.85 3.90 -2.62
CA VAL A 335 23.58 3.63 -3.86
C VAL A 335 24.20 4.91 -4.41
N TYR A 336 23.47 6.01 -4.39
CA TYR A 336 23.97 7.30 -4.84
C TYR A 336 24.58 8.11 -3.68
N PRO A 337 25.48 9.07 -3.98
CA PRO A 337 26.06 9.94 -2.95
C PRO A 337 25.01 10.79 -2.23
N ASP A 338 23.97 11.26 -2.93
CA ASP A 338 22.94 12.10 -2.36
C ASP A 338 21.93 11.27 -1.54
N ALA A 339 22.24 11.07 -0.26
CA ALA A 339 21.43 10.26 0.65
C ALA A 339 20.22 11.01 1.24
N VAL A 340 20.30 12.34 1.28
CA VAL A 340 19.22 13.22 1.75
C VAL A 340 19.03 14.35 0.73
N ILE A 341 17.87 14.40 0.11
CA ILE A 341 17.49 15.40 -0.90
C ILE A 341 16.21 16.11 -0.43
N LEU A 342 16.31 17.40 -0.11
CA LEU A 342 15.18 18.21 0.33
C LEU A 342 14.93 19.34 -0.68
N SER A 343 14.32 19.01 -1.81
CA SER A 343 14.01 19.96 -2.90
C SER A 343 12.61 20.57 -2.68
N CYS A 344 12.57 21.62 -1.88
CA CYS A 344 11.36 22.33 -1.53
C CYS A 344 11.07 23.51 -2.46
N SER A 345 9.79 23.82 -2.67
CA SER A 345 9.34 24.91 -3.53
C SER A 345 9.92 26.25 -3.10
N HIS A 346 10.35 27.06 -4.07
CA HIS A 346 10.80 28.42 -3.81
C HIS A 346 9.65 29.32 -3.31
N THR A 347 8.41 28.98 -3.58
CA THR A 347 7.22 29.77 -3.20
C THR A 347 6.77 29.48 -1.77
N THR A 348 6.71 28.21 -1.38
CA THR A 348 6.17 27.82 -0.06
C THR A 348 7.24 27.34 0.91
N GLY A 349 8.36 26.81 0.44
CA GLY A 349 9.35 26.14 1.29
C GLY A 349 8.83 24.88 1.97
N CYS A 350 9.70 24.23 2.74
CA CYS A 350 9.32 23.19 3.70
C CYS A 350 9.73 23.66 5.09
N TYR A 351 8.84 23.65 6.05
CA TYR A 351 9.09 24.19 7.39
C TYR A 351 9.03 23.12 8.48
N ASN A 352 9.81 23.34 9.54
CA ASN A 352 9.92 22.44 10.68
C ASN A 352 10.31 21.01 10.24
N VAL A 353 11.31 20.93 9.34
CA VAL A 353 11.90 19.65 8.94
C VAL A 353 12.94 19.24 9.99
N ARG A 354 12.79 18.08 10.58
CA ARG A 354 13.69 17.55 11.62
C ARG A 354 14.38 16.29 11.13
N VAL A 355 15.71 16.31 11.15
CA VAL A 355 16.54 15.14 10.81
C VAL A 355 17.30 14.72 12.07
N ARG A 356 16.95 13.59 12.64
CA ARG A 356 17.45 13.15 13.95
C ARG A 356 18.01 11.73 13.87
N ASP A 357 19.22 11.55 14.34
CA ASP A 357 19.86 10.23 14.44
C ASP A 357 19.79 9.44 13.13
N VAL A 358 20.15 10.09 12.02
CA VAL A 358 20.21 9.51 10.67
C VAL A 358 21.65 9.09 10.39
N LYS A 359 21.89 7.83 9.98
CA LYS A 359 23.22 7.32 9.60
C LYS A 359 23.12 6.50 8.33
N ILE A 360 23.36 7.15 7.21
CA ILE A 360 23.28 6.56 5.86
C ILE A 360 24.64 6.67 5.18
N GLN A 361 25.29 5.55 4.97
CA GLN A 361 26.57 5.47 4.26
C GLN A 361 26.34 5.11 2.79
N ASN A 362 27.28 5.47 1.92
CA ASN A 362 27.22 4.97 0.55
C ASN A 362 27.62 3.50 0.51
N SER A 363 26.92 2.68 -0.28
CA SER A 363 27.21 1.25 -0.43
C SER A 363 28.57 0.99 -1.10
N LYS A 364 29.06 1.95 -1.88
CA LYS A 364 30.38 1.89 -2.52
C LYS A 364 31.44 2.48 -1.58
N ARG A 365 32.44 1.68 -1.23
CA ARG A 365 33.55 2.09 -0.35
C ARG A 365 34.28 3.34 -0.92
N GLY A 366 34.55 4.31 -0.06
CA GLY A 366 35.25 5.56 -0.42
C GLY A 366 34.37 6.65 -1.01
N VAL A 367 33.09 6.38 -1.27
CA VAL A 367 32.15 7.41 -1.71
C VAL A 367 31.50 8.05 -0.47
N VAL A 368 31.59 9.37 -0.39
CA VAL A 368 31.03 10.15 0.73
C VAL A 368 29.55 10.41 0.48
N SER A 369 28.70 10.07 1.45
CA SER A 369 27.29 10.45 1.41
C SER A 369 27.11 11.94 1.63
N LYS A 370 26.12 12.54 0.95
CA LYS A 370 25.86 13.98 0.94
C LYS A 370 24.39 14.26 1.26
N ALA A 371 24.13 15.49 1.70
CA ALA A 371 22.80 16.05 1.82
C ALA A 371 22.69 17.31 0.96
N SER A 372 21.56 17.52 0.31
CA SER A 372 21.24 18.72 -0.46
C SER A 372 19.88 19.28 -0.07
N CYS A 373 19.79 20.59 0.05
CA CYS A 373 18.57 21.30 0.45
C CYS A 373 18.33 22.52 -0.44
N ILE A 374 17.07 22.69 -0.86
CA ILE A 374 16.56 23.90 -1.50
C ILE A 374 15.33 24.32 -0.69
N ASN A 375 15.34 25.56 -0.17
CA ASN A 375 14.20 26.16 0.59
C ASN A 375 13.64 25.27 1.70
N ALA A 376 14.48 24.47 2.34
CA ALA A 376 14.13 23.62 3.47
C ALA A 376 14.58 24.30 4.77
N TYR A 377 13.66 24.40 5.73
CA TYR A 377 13.86 25.07 7.03
C TYR A 377 13.60 24.09 8.18
N GLY A 378 14.50 24.10 9.15
CA GLY A 378 14.43 23.18 10.28
C GLY A 378 15.77 22.94 10.93
N ASP A 379 15.97 21.76 11.48
CA ASP A 379 17.20 21.42 12.18
C ASP A 379 17.62 19.96 11.99
N SER A 380 18.92 19.73 12.17
CA SER A 380 19.53 18.40 12.10
C SER A 380 20.37 18.14 13.36
N LEU A 381 20.29 16.92 13.88
CA LEU A 381 21.08 16.48 15.04
C LEU A 381 21.52 15.02 14.86
N ASN A 382 22.82 14.75 15.15
CA ASN A 382 23.41 13.43 15.13
C ASN A 382 23.18 12.70 13.79
N SER A 383 23.45 13.38 12.66
CA SER A 383 23.19 12.85 11.32
C SER A 383 24.46 12.68 10.50
N TYR A 384 24.53 11.60 9.74
CA TYR A 384 25.49 11.37 8.67
C TYR A 384 24.74 10.88 7.42
N PRO A 385 24.85 11.57 6.27
CA PRO A 385 25.59 12.82 6.10
C PRO A 385 25.06 13.95 6.98
N ALA A 386 25.92 14.90 7.31
CA ALA A 386 25.50 16.14 7.95
C ALA A 386 24.50 16.88 7.04
N VAL A 387 23.42 17.43 7.62
CA VAL A 387 22.37 18.13 6.86
C VAL A 387 22.44 19.64 7.21
N ASP A 388 23.64 20.20 7.07
CA ASP A 388 23.95 21.60 7.41
C ASP A 388 23.29 22.61 6.45
N CYS A 389 22.75 22.12 5.34
CA CYS A 389 22.01 22.91 4.36
C CYS A 389 20.58 23.29 4.84
N LEU A 390 20.06 22.71 5.92
CA LEU A 390 18.80 23.16 6.54
C LEU A 390 18.96 24.56 7.13
N LYS A 391 18.10 25.48 6.70
CA LYS A 391 18.07 26.85 7.22
C LYS A 391 17.29 26.88 8.55
N ARG A 392 17.76 27.70 9.48
CA ARG A 392 17.07 27.93 10.77
C ARG A 392 15.95 28.95 10.63
#